data_5a6701f8578676be1cdb072409537b76
#
_entry.id   5a6701f8578676be1cdb072409537b76
#
_cell.length_a   1.000
_cell.length_b   1.000
_cell.length_c   1.000
_cell.angle_alpha   90.00
_cell.angle_beta   90.00
_cell.angle_gamma   90.00
#
_symmetry.space_group_name_H-M   'P 1'
#
loop_
_entity.id
_entity.type
_entity.pdbx_description
1 polymer ?
#
loop_
_entity_poly.entity_id
_entity_poly.type
_entity_poly.pdbx_seq_one_letter_code
_entity_poly.pdbx_strand_id
1 'polypeptide(L)'
;MITEKPLKFGIQNGLNVARAGYTEDQILTACMLADKTGYDSIFYMDHTNVPQWKNAIVLDPWVMLSAIAAVTNNVELGTCVTDAIRRHPSNIALATITLDRISKGRAILGIGAGEAQNLKEFCIPFEKPVSKWEEQIQVIKTLYGSTPDHTVNYDGKYYKLEGACLQAPPIRKPHPPTYMAAGGTRTLELTGKLGDGWLPIGYTPELFEDHAKQIQVSMDTHNRTQKEKDNFQYALVIDVYFSEDAEESWANMK
;
A
#
# COMPACT_ATOMS: atom_id res chain seq x y z
N MET A 1 2.19 1.11 -23.69
CA MET A 1 1.36 -0.12 -23.65
C MET A 1 1.58 -0.80 -22.31
N ILE A 2 0.52 -1.10 -21.57
CA ILE A 2 0.57 -1.67 -20.20
C ILE A 2 0.89 -3.19 -20.21
N THR A 3 1.16 -3.82 -21.34
CA THR A 3 0.75 -5.20 -21.61
C THR A 3 1.81 -6.23 -21.98
N GLU A 4 3.08 -6.03 -21.71
CA GLU A 4 4.08 -7.08 -21.96
C GLU A 4 4.65 -7.76 -20.71
N LYS A 5 4.24 -7.29 -19.51
CA LYS A 5 4.66 -7.94 -18.28
C LYS A 5 3.72 -9.11 -17.96
N PRO A 6 4.25 -10.22 -17.43
CA PRO A 6 3.41 -11.31 -16.95
C PRO A 6 2.45 -10.79 -15.87
N LEU A 7 1.19 -11.22 -15.97
CA LEU A 7 0.18 -10.89 -14.97
C LEU A 7 0.56 -11.54 -13.63
N LYS A 8 0.48 -10.75 -12.56
CA LYS A 8 0.73 -11.19 -11.21
C LYS A 8 -0.57 -11.25 -10.42
N PHE A 9 -0.70 -12.24 -9.57
CA PHE A 9 -1.87 -12.45 -8.72
C PHE A 9 -1.50 -12.34 -7.25
N GLY A 10 -2.24 -11.52 -6.51
CA GLY A 10 -2.10 -11.38 -5.07
C GLY A 10 -3.42 -11.63 -4.35
N ILE A 11 -3.34 -11.82 -3.05
CA ILE A 11 -4.51 -11.80 -2.17
C ILE A 11 -4.47 -10.56 -1.27
N GLN A 12 -5.66 -10.07 -0.93
CA GLN A 12 -5.81 -8.99 0.03
C GLN A 12 -6.57 -9.49 1.25
N ASN A 13 -5.96 -9.38 2.43
CA ASN A 13 -6.65 -9.51 3.70
C ASN A 13 -7.36 -8.18 4.00
N GLY A 14 -8.50 -8.01 3.39
CA GLY A 14 -9.28 -6.77 3.42
C GLY A 14 -10.50 -6.85 4.31
N LEU A 15 -11.47 -5.98 4.03
CA LEU A 15 -12.71 -5.85 4.79
C LEU A 15 -13.53 -7.14 4.86
N ASN A 16 -13.54 -7.94 3.79
CA ASN A 16 -14.29 -9.21 3.76
C ASN A 16 -13.71 -10.24 4.74
N VAL A 17 -12.39 -10.29 4.89
CA VAL A 17 -11.72 -11.14 5.89
C VAL A 17 -12.05 -10.67 7.30
N ALA A 18 -12.01 -9.37 7.56
CA ALA A 18 -12.40 -8.78 8.83
C ALA A 18 -13.88 -9.06 9.19
N ARG A 19 -14.79 -8.90 8.20
CA ARG A 19 -16.22 -9.18 8.34
C ARG A 19 -16.50 -10.65 8.67
N ALA A 20 -15.76 -11.56 8.05
CA ALA A 20 -15.93 -13.00 8.27
C ALA A 20 -15.47 -13.49 9.65
N GLY A 21 -14.71 -12.65 10.39
CA GLY A 21 -14.27 -12.97 11.74
C GLY A 21 -13.21 -14.07 11.80
N TYR A 22 -12.37 -14.21 10.77
CA TYR A 22 -11.27 -15.16 10.78
C TYR A 22 -10.28 -14.87 11.91
N THR A 23 -9.82 -15.93 12.57
CA THR A 23 -8.76 -15.83 13.57
C THR A 23 -7.41 -15.55 12.92
N GLU A 24 -6.46 -15.05 13.71
CA GLU A 24 -5.08 -14.80 13.29
C GLU A 24 -4.43 -16.07 12.73
N ASP A 25 -4.65 -17.23 13.35
CA ASP A 25 -4.11 -18.51 12.88
C ASP A 25 -4.69 -18.92 11.52
N GLN A 26 -5.99 -18.67 11.28
CA GLN A 26 -6.62 -18.92 9.99
C GLN A 26 -6.05 -18.00 8.90
N ILE A 27 -5.84 -16.73 9.22
CA ILE A 27 -5.22 -15.76 8.31
C ILE A 27 -3.78 -16.18 7.97
N LEU A 28 -2.97 -16.52 8.98
CA LEU A 28 -1.59 -16.98 8.77
C LEU A 28 -1.54 -18.26 7.93
N THR A 29 -2.44 -19.21 8.20
CA THR A 29 -2.54 -20.47 7.43
C THR A 29 -2.88 -20.18 5.96
N ALA A 30 -3.84 -19.30 5.70
CA ALA A 30 -4.19 -18.89 4.33
C ALA A 30 -3.01 -18.21 3.61
N CYS A 31 -2.28 -17.34 4.31
CA CYS A 31 -1.08 -16.69 3.77
C CYS A 31 0.05 -17.68 3.44
N MET A 32 0.28 -18.66 4.31
CA MET A 32 1.25 -19.75 4.05
C MET A 32 0.83 -20.60 2.84
N LEU A 33 -0.46 -20.85 2.67
CA LEU A 33 -0.99 -21.58 1.52
C LEU A 33 -0.79 -20.76 0.24
N ALA A 34 -1.11 -19.47 0.25
CA ALA A 34 -0.88 -18.57 -0.88
C ALA A 34 0.59 -18.54 -1.31
N ASP A 35 1.53 -18.44 -0.35
CA ASP A 35 2.98 -18.49 -0.62
C ASP A 35 3.40 -19.80 -1.30
N LYS A 36 2.83 -20.95 -0.88
CA LYS A 36 3.12 -22.29 -1.42
C LYS A 36 2.48 -22.54 -2.78
N THR A 37 1.34 -21.94 -3.05
CA THR A 37 0.58 -22.17 -4.30
C THR A 37 0.93 -21.20 -5.42
N GLY A 38 1.91 -20.29 -5.19
CA GLY A 38 2.48 -19.46 -6.23
C GLY A 38 1.78 -18.13 -6.45
N TYR A 39 1.06 -17.60 -5.45
CA TYR A 39 0.66 -16.20 -5.48
C TYR A 39 1.89 -15.29 -5.42
N ASP A 40 1.80 -14.12 -6.04
CA ASP A 40 2.91 -13.17 -6.13
C ASP A 40 2.97 -12.21 -4.94
N SER A 41 1.81 -11.90 -4.31
CA SER A 41 1.77 -10.91 -3.24
C SER A 41 0.63 -11.14 -2.24
N ILE A 42 0.83 -10.63 -1.03
CA ILE A 42 -0.17 -10.54 0.03
C ILE A 42 -0.25 -9.10 0.51
N PHE A 43 -1.45 -8.54 0.47
CA PHE A 43 -1.72 -7.21 0.98
C PHE A 43 -2.62 -7.26 2.22
N TYR A 44 -2.44 -6.29 3.13
CA TYR A 44 -3.25 -6.17 4.34
C TYR A 44 -3.82 -4.76 4.47
N MET A 45 -5.13 -4.65 4.78
CA MET A 45 -5.79 -3.37 4.99
C MET A 45 -5.30 -2.65 6.25
N ASP A 46 -5.32 -1.32 6.26
CA ASP A 46 -5.00 -0.50 7.42
C ASP A 46 -6.22 0.32 7.88
N HIS A 47 -7.19 -0.35 8.47
CA HIS A 47 -8.31 0.27 9.15
C HIS A 47 -8.12 0.22 10.67
N THR A 48 -8.74 1.14 11.40
CA THR A 48 -8.86 1.08 12.87
C THR A 48 -10.16 0.44 13.29
N ASN A 49 -11.19 0.68 12.50
CA ASN A 49 -12.52 0.12 12.70
C ASN A 49 -13.27 0.03 11.38
N VAL A 50 -14.37 -0.70 11.39
CA VAL A 50 -15.34 -0.79 10.29
C VAL A 50 -16.75 -0.72 10.91
N PRO A 51 -17.25 0.48 11.22
CA PRO A 51 -18.45 0.69 12.05
C PRO A 51 -19.69 -0.01 11.52
N GLN A 52 -19.76 -0.27 10.20
CA GLN A 52 -20.87 -0.98 9.58
C GLN A 52 -20.95 -2.47 9.96
N TRP A 53 -19.87 -3.05 10.50
CA TRP A 53 -19.81 -4.48 10.86
C TRP A 53 -19.37 -4.67 12.31
N LYS A 54 -20.33 -4.84 13.21
CA LYS A 54 -20.10 -4.91 14.67
C LYS A 54 -19.17 -6.03 15.11
N ASN A 55 -19.11 -7.12 14.35
CA ASN A 55 -18.32 -8.31 14.70
C ASN A 55 -17.03 -8.42 13.86
N ALA A 56 -16.67 -7.38 13.10
CA ALA A 56 -15.44 -7.41 12.34
C ALA A 56 -14.21 -7.43 13.25
N ILE A 57 -13.25 -8.27 12.92
CA ILE A 57 -11.93 -8.30 13.56
C ILE A 57 -10.97 -7.48 12.70
N VAL A 58 -10.55 -6.33 13.23
CA VAL A 58 -9.62 -5.42 12.55
C VAL A 58 -8.30 -5.43 13.31
N LEU A 59 -7.23 -5.78 12.61
CA LEU A 59 -5.89 -5.94 13.17
C LEU A 59 -4.92 -4.95 12.53
N ASP A 60 -3.88 -4.54 13.27
CA ASP A 60 -2.85 -3.65 12.73
C ASP A 60 -2.06 -4.34 11.60
N PRO A 61 -2.00 -3.73 10.39
CA PRO A 61 -1.39 -4.34 9.22
C PRO A 61 0.11 -4.57 9.38
N TRP A 62 0.83 -3.68 10.06
CA TRP A 62 2.28 -3.79 10.20
C TRP A 62 2.67 -4.96 11.10
N VAL A 63 1.86 -5.19 12.16
CA VAL A 63 2.03 -6.34 13.05
C VAL A 63 1.70 -7.63 12.32
N MET A 64 0.57 -7.68 11.61
CA MET A 64 0.16 -8.86 10.84
C MET A 64 1.11 -9.17 9.69
N LEU A 65 1.52 -8.17 8.90
CA LEU A 65 2.48 -8.35 7.82
C LEU A 65 3.84 -8.85 8.33
N SER A 66 4.27 -8.43 9.52
CA SER A 66 5.49 -8.94 10.14
C SER A 66 5.36 -10.41 10.53
N ALA A 67 4.22 -10.83 11.07
CA ALA A 67 3.93 -12.23 11.36
C ALA A 67 3.86 -13.07 10.06
N ILE A 68 3.19 -12.57 9.02
CA ILE A 68 3.12 -13.20 7.70
C ILE A 68 4.52 -13.32 7.08
N ALA A 69 5.36 -12.28 7.20
CA ALA A 69 6.73 -12.30 6.69
C ALA A 69 7.58 -13.42 7.32
N ALA A 70 7.35 -13.73 8.60
CA ALA A 70 8.07 -14.76 9.32
C ALA A 70 7.71 -16.19 8.88
N VAL A 71 6.50 -16.39 8.31
CA VAL A 71 5.98 -17.72 7.93
C VAL A 71 5.91 -17.92 6.40
N THR A 72 6.32 -16.92 5.59
CA THR A 72 6.33 -16.95 4.13
C THR A 72 7.71 -16.67 3.57
N ASN A 73 8.01 -17.11 2.33
CA ASN A 73 9.33 -16.98 1.74
C ASN A 73 9.36 -16.29 0.36
N ASN A 74 8.26 -16.30 -0.39
CA ASN A 74 8.24 -15.91 -1.80
C ASN A 74 7.38 -14.65 -2.06
N VAL A 75 6.19 -14.57 -1.47
CA VAL A 75 5.22 -13.50 -1.73
C VAL A 75 5.73 -12.13 -1.30
N GLU A 76 5.49 -11.12 -2.14
CA GLU A 76 5.65 -9.73 -1.75
C GLU A 76 4.58 -9.35 -0.72
N LEU A 77 4.91 -8.45 0.21
CA LEU A 77 4.06 -8.12 1.36
C LEU A 77 3.83 -6.61 1.43
N GLY A 78 2.58 -6.19 1.41
CA GLY A 78 2.26 -4.77 1.39
C GLY A 78 1.02 -4.38 2.18
N THR A 79 0.96 -3.10 2.54
CA THR A 79 -0.28 -2.49 3.05
C THR A 79 -1.21 -2.13 1.87
N CYS A 80 -2.52 -2.29 2.03
CA CYS A 80 -3.51 -1.91 1.01
C CYS A 80 -4.71 -1.20 1.66
N VAL A 81 -4.55 0.09 1.97
CA VAL A 81 -3.33 0.90 1.98
C VAL A 81 -3.19 1.55 3.34
N THR A 82 -1.96 1.84 3.78
CA THR A 82 -1.75 2.55 5.05
C THR A 82 -2.21 4.00 4.95
N ASP A 83 -2.70 4.52 6.07
CA ASP A 83 -3.25 5.86 6.19
C ASP A 83 -2.15 6.90 6.44
N ALA A 84 -2.04 7.86 5.53
CA ALA A 84 -1.07 8.94 5.61
C ALA A 84 -1.33 9.96 6.73
N ILE A 85 -2.48 9.97 7.39
CA ILE A 85 -2.81 10.98 8.41
C ILE A 85 -2.58 10.46 9.82
N ARG A 86 -2.89 9.19 10.06
CA ARG A 86 -2.82 8.57 11.38
C ARG A 86 -1.39 8.38 11.90
N ARG A 87 -0.44 8.18 10.99
CA ARG A 87 0.94 7.83 11.33
C ARG A 87 1.92 8.89 10.85
N HIS A 88 2.86 9.26 11.69
CA HIS A 88 3.96 10.13 11.26
C HIS A 88 4.81 9.44 10.18
N PRO A 89 5.30 10.16 9.15
CA PRO A 89 6.07 9.56 8.05
C PRO A 89 7.31 8.77 8.50
N SER A 90 7.97 9.17 9.59
CA SER A 90 9.09 8.41 10.15
C SER A 90 8.67 7.04 10.67
N ASN A 91 7.49 6.92 11.25
CA ASN A 91 6.97 5.63 11.72
C ASN A 91 6.64 4.71 10.54
N ILE A 92 6.04 5.25 9.47
CA ILE A 92 5.75 4.47 8.26
C ILE A 92 7.05 4.04 7.59
N ALA A 93 8.02 4.94 7.45
CA ALA A 93 9.32 4.61 6.87
C ALA A 93 10.04 3.52 7.65
N LEU A 94 10.09 3.63 8.98
CA LEU A 94 10.71 2.63 9.84
C LEU A 94 9.98 1.28 9.79
N ALA A 95 8.64 1.28 9.84
CA ALA A 95 7.85 0.07 9.74
C ALA A 95 8.05 -0.64 8.40
N THR A 96 8.06 0.12 7.29
CA THR A 96 8.32 -0.43 5.96
C THR A 96 9.71 -1.05 5.85
N ILE A 97 10.75 -0.37 6.35
CA ILE A 97 12.12 -0.93 6.35
C ILE A 97 12.20 -2.16 7.26
N THR A 98 11.53 -2.15 8.39
CA THR A 98 11.50 -3.31 9.29
C THR A 98 10.87 -4.52 8.61
N LEU A 99 9.72 -4.32 7.96
CA LEU A 99 9.06 -5.36 7.16
C LEU A 99 9.97 -5.85 6.01
N ASP A 100 10.63 -4.92 5.31
CA ASP A 100 11.57 -5.25 4.24
C ASP A 100 12.73 -6.14 4.73
N ARG A 101 13.26 -5.85 5.91
CA ARG A 101 14.34 -6.63 6.52
C ARG A 101 13.87 -8.01 6.98
N ILE A 102 12.73 -8.11 7.67
CA ILE A 102 12.16 -9.38 8.12
C ILE A 102 11.82 -10.26 6.91
N SER A 103 11.22 -9.67 5.87
CA SER A 103 10.83 -10.37 4.64
C SER A 103 11.98 -10.58 3.65
N LYS A 104 13.21 -10.11 3.93
CA LYS A 104 14.38 -10.21 3.04
C LYS A 104 14.17 -9.54 1.68
N GLY A 105 13.62 -8.33 1.68
CA GLY A 105 13.46 -7.50 0.47
C GLY A 105 12.12 -7.64 -0.24
N ARG A 106 11.07 -8.18 0.43
CA ARG A 106 9.74 -8.40 -0.17
C ARG A 106 8.70 -7.35 0.21
N ALA A 107 9.05 -6.28 0.94
CA ALA A 107 8.10 -5.27 1.37
C ALA A 107 7.64 -4.35 0.22
N ILE A 108 6.37 -3.95 0.28
CA ILE A 108 5.74 -2.91 -0.54
C ILE A 108 5.05 -1.93 0.41
N LEU A 109 5.29 -0.64 0.23
CA LEU A 109 4.50 0.39 0.90
C LEU A 109 3.28 0.75 0.06
N GLY A 110 2.10 0.24 0.38
CA GLY A 110 0.84 0.76 -0.16
C GLY A 110 0.34 1.90 0.72
N ILE A 111 0.13 3.10 0.15
CA ILE A 111 -0.22 4.29 0.92
C ILE A 111 -1.29 5.13 0.23
N GLY A 112 -2.22 5.65 1.02
CA GLY A 112 -3.30 6.53 0.57
C GLY A 112 -3.43 7.78 1.42
N ALA A 113 -4.21 8.74 0.95
CA ALA A 113 -4.44 10.01 1.65
C ALA A 113 -5.24 9.86 2.97
N GLY A 114 -5.67 8.66 3.30
CA GLY A 114 -6.49 8.36 4.47
C GLY A 114 -7.98 8.52 4.24
N GLU A 115 -8.75 8.01 5.19
CA GLU A 115 -10.21 8.03 5.18
C GLU A 115 -10.76 8.64 6.47
N ALA A 116 -11.72 9.55 6.35
CA ALA A 116 -12.30 10.23 7.50
C ALA A 116 -12.91 9.26 8.54
N GLN A 117 -13.47 8.12 8.11
CA GLN A 117 -14.04 7.11 9.01
C GLN A 117 -13.02 6.51 9.98
N ASN A 118 -11.76 6.37 9.56
CA ASN A 118 -10.68 5.84 10.41
C ASN A 118 -10.10 6.86 11.39
N LEU A 119 -10.52 8.12 11.32
CA LEU A 119 -9.94 9.25 12.04
C LEU A 119 -10.93 9.93 12.97
N LYS A 120 -12.19 10.08 12.53
CA LYS A 120 -13.21 10.88 13.21
C LYS A 120 -13.49 10.41 14.63
N GLU A 121 -13.63 9.10 14.84
CA GLU A 121 -13.92 8.53 16.15
C GLU A 121 -12.75 8.67 17.15
N PHE A 122 -11.54 8.86 16.63
CA PHE A 122 -10.32 9.09 17.41
C PHE A 122 -9.95 10.57 17.53
N CYS A 123 -10.86 11.47 17.12
CA CYS A 123 -10.63 12.94 17.15
C CYS A 123 -9.37 13.37 16.41
N ILE A 124 -8.97 12.65 15.37
CA ILE A 124 -7.82 13.01 14.52
C ILE A 124 -8.34 13.90 13.37
N PRO A 125 -7.82 15.13 13.21
CA PRO A 125 -8.29 16.06 12.19
C PRO A 125 -8.01 15.54 10.77
N PHE A 126 -9.05 15.45 9.94
CA PHE A 126 -8.95 15.11 8.52
C PHE A 126 -8.90 16.38 7.65
N GLU A 127 -7.80 17.10 7.76
CA GLU A 127 -7.60 18.38 7.08
C GLU A 127 -6.50 18.30 6.04
N LYS A 128 -6.79 18.79 4.82
CA LYS A 128 -5.85 18.83 3.67
C LYS A 128 -5.13 17.50 3.43
N PRO A 129 -5.85 16.36 3.40
CA PRO A 129 -5.25 15.03 3.40
C PRO A 129 -4.30 14.82 2.21
N VAL A 130 -4.67 15.25 1.00
CA VAL A 130 -3.82 15.08 -0.19
C VAL A 130 -2.51 15.87 -0.07
N SER A 131 -2.54 17.08 0.51
CA SER A 131 -1.32 17.90 0.68
C SER A 131 -0.39 17.32 1.75
N LYS A 132 -0.95 16.78 2.84
CA LYS A 132 -0.17 16.07 3.86
C LYS A 132 0.42 14.78 3.30
N TRP A 133 -0.36 14.04 2.52
CA TRP A 133 0.08 12.83 1.87
C TRP A 133 1.25 13.06 0.89
N GLU A 134 1.19 14.14 0.08
CA GLU A 134 2.29 14.54 -0.80
C GLU A 134 3.59 14.74 -0.03
N GLU A 135 3.57 15.57 1.03
CA GLU A 135 4.76 15.78 1.86
C GLU A 135 5.20 14.51 2.57
N GLN A 136 4.26 13.71 3.04
CA GLN A 136 4.58 12.47 3.74
C GLN A 136 5.37 11.49 2.86
N ILE A 137 4.97 11.32 1.58
CA ILE A 137 5.71 10.46 0.65
C ILE A 137 7.12 11.01 0.40
N GLN A 138 7.27 12.33 0.26
CA GLN A 138 8.59 12.96 0.12
C GLN A 138 9.46 12.72 1.33
N VAL A 139 8.93 12.90 2.54
CA VAL A 139 9.64 12.63 3.81
C VAL A 139 10.04 11.16 3.92
N ILE A 140 9.14 10.22 3.60
CA ILE A 140 9.43 8.79 3.62
C ILE A 140 10.59 8.46 2.66
N LYS A 141 10.53 8.94 1.41
CA LYS A 141 11.60 8.71 0.42
C LYS A 141 12.93 9.36 0.83
N THR A 142 12.89 10.54 1.44
CA THR A 142 14.07 11.20 2.01
C THR A 142 14.70 10.34 3.12
N LEU A 143 13.87 9.80 4.02
CA LEU A 143 14.34 8.93 5.10
C LEU A 143 14.91 7.59 4.61
N TYR A 144 14.40 7.02 3.51
CA TYR A 144 14.95 5.79 2.94
C TYR A 144 16.41 5.94 2.47
N GLY A 145 16.81 7.14 2.07
CA GLY A 145 18.20 7.46 1.69
C GLY A 145 19.11 7.82 2.87
N SER A 146 18.58 7.93 4.09
CA SER A 146 19.34 8.36 5.26
C SER A 146 20.15 7.22 5.90
N THR A 147 21.25 7.60 6.54
CA THR A 147 22.07 6.70 7.39
C THR A 147 22.62 7.52 8.55
N PRO A 148 23.19 6.89 9.61
CA PRO A 148 23.86 7.64 10.69
C PRO A 148 24.98 8.55 10.18
N ASP A 149 25.68 8.17 9.12
CA ASP A 149 26.75 8.97 8.51
C ASP A 149 26.22 9.97 7.47
N HIS A 150 24.95 9.86 7.09
CA HIS A 150 24.28 10.71 6.13
C HIS A 150 22.86 11.06 6.61
N THR A 151 22.81 12.01 7.56
CA THR A 151 21.54 12.51 8.08
C THR A 151 20.86 13.44 7.07
N VAL A 152 19.53 13.56 7.17
CA VAL A 152 18.72 14.33 6.23
C VAL A 152 17.91 15.40 6.96
N ASN A 153 17.65 16.48 6.22
CA ASN A 153 16.78 17.57 6.65
C ASN A 153 15.58 17.65 5.69
N TYR A 154 14.45 18.08 6.18
CA TYR A 154 13.27 18.39 5.37
C TYR A 154 12.52 19.56 6.02
N ASP A 155 12.25 20.61 5.29
CA ASP A 155 11.52 21.79 5.78
C ASP A 155 10.23 21.97 4.96
N GLY A 156 9.21 21.19 5.29
CA GLY A 156 7.90 21.24 4.68
C GLY A 156 6.90 22.05 5.50
N LYS A 157 5.70 22.16 4.96
CA LYS A 157 4.59 22.84 5.60
C LYS A 157 4.00 22.02 6.76
N TYR A 158 3.96 20.69 6.61
CA TYR A 158 3.32 19.78 7.56
C TYR A 158 4.32 18.94 8.34
N TYR A 159 5.48 18.69 7.75
CA TYR A 159 6.53 17.86 8.37
C TYR A 159 7.89 18.56 8.31
N LYS A 160 8.68 18.36 9.35
CA LYS A 160 10.07 18.83 9.42
C LYS A 160 10.98 17.70 9.89
N LEU A 161 12.18 17.66 9.33
CA LEU A 161 13.27 16.79 9.79
C LEU A 161 14.51 17.65 10.00
N GLU A 162 15.20 17.42 11.12
CA GLU A 162 16.45 18.10 11.47
C GLU A 162 17.48 17.03 11.86
N GLY A 163 18.48 16.83 11.01
CA GLY A 163 19.52 15.83 11.23
C GLY A 163 18.99 14.40 11.41
N ALA A 164 17.87 14.06 10.76
CA ALA A 164 17.19 12.79 10.96
C ALA A 164 17.85 11.66 10.16
N CYS A 165 17.82 10.43 10.71
CA CYS A 165 18.21 9.24 9.99
C CYS A 165 17.46 8.00 10.47
N LEU A 166 17.39 6.99 9.62
CA LEU A 166 17.02 5.64 9.99
C LEU A 166 18.27 4.78 10.12
N GLN A 167 18.41 4.07 11.25
CA GLN A 167 19.61 3.25 11.54
C GLN A 167 19.54 1.87 10.88
N ALA A 168 18.48 1.56 10.17
CA ALA A 168 18.28 0.30 9.45
C ALA A 168 18.13 0.59 7.95
N PRO A 169 19.15 0.34 7.11
CA PRO A 169 19.00 0.51 5.67
C PRO A 169 18.09 -0.57 5.10
N PRO A 170 17.33 -0.26 4.01
CA PRO A 170 16.50 -1.24 3.33
C PRO A 170 17.35 -2.33 2.65
N ILE A 171 16.82 -3.55 2.60
CA ILE A 171 17.38 -4.67 1.83
C ILE A 171 17.13 -4.44 0.34
N ARG A 172 15.87 -4.13 -0.01
CA ARG A 172 15.47 -3.85 -1.40
C ARG A 172 16.08 -2.52 -1.87
N LYS A 173 16.64 -2.51 -3.07
CA LYS A 173 17.31 -1.31 -3.64
C LYS A 173 16.50 -0.75 -4.81
N PRO A 174 16.39 0.58 -4.92
CA PRO A 174 16.95 1.60 -4.01
C PRO A 174 16.23 1.66 -2.65
N HIS A 175 14.97 1.26 -2.59
CA HIS A 175 14.10 1.18 -1.40
C HIS A 175 12.88 0.29 -1.70
N PRO A 176 12.09 -0.12 -0.69
CA PRO A 176 10.79 -0.76 -0.90
C PRO A 176 9.90 0.12 -1.81
N PRO A 177 9.24 -0.45 -2.84
CA PRO A 177 8.42 0.34 -3.74
C PRO A 177 7.20 0.92 -3.02
N THR A 178 6.81 2.13 -3.42
CA THR A 178 5.66 2.85 -2.88
C THR A 178 4.51 2.79 -3.89
N TYR A 179 3.45 2.06 -3.55
CA TYR A 179 2.22 1.97 -4.35
C TYR A 179 1.19 2.95 -3.81
N MET A 180 0.63 3.77 -4.67
CA MET A 180 -0.24 4.87 -4.30
C MET A 180 -1.70 4.56 -4.62
N ALA A 181 -2.60 4.67 -3.62
CA ALA A 181 -4.04 4.59 -3.83
C ALA A 181 -4.56 5.96 -4.27
N ALA A 182 -4.89 6.08 -5.52
CA ALA A 182 -5.29 7.34 -6.15
C ALA A 182 -6.47 7.15 -7.09
N GLY A 183 -7.37 8.13 -7.16
CA GLY A 183 -8.54 8.12 -8.04
C GLY A 183 -8.94 9.49 -8.56
N GLY A 184 -8.51 10.58 -7.92
CA GLY A 184 -8.79 11.94 -8.39
C GLY A 184 -7.62 12.53 -9.16
N THR A 185 -7.86 13.53 -10.01
CA THR A 185 -6.86 14.13 -10.91
C THR A 185 -5.54 14.49 -10.20
N ARG A 186 -5.62 15.20 -9.06
CA ARG A 186 -4.41 15.58 -8.31
C ARG A 186 -3.68 14.37 -7.73
N THR A 187 -4.41 13.35 -7.26
CA THR A 187 -3.78 12.17 -6.68
C THR A 187 -3.15 11.26 -7.74
N LEU A 188 -3.74 11.20 -8.95
CA LEU A 188 -3.15 10.51 -10.11
C LEU A 188 -1.88 11.22 -10.58
N GLU A 189 -1.88 12.56 -10.61
CA GLU A 189 -0.69 13.35 -10.89
C GLU A 189 0.43 13.05 -9.89
N LEU A 190 0.13 13.06 -8.59
CA LEU A 190 1.10 12.70 -7.55
C LEU A 190 1.61 11.27 -7.68
N THR A 191 0.75 10.34 -8.12
CA THR A 191 1.14 8.96 -8.37
C THR A 191 2.20 8.86 -9.48
N GLY A 192 2.01 9.56 -10.59
CA GLY A 192 3.01 9.62 -11.66
C GLY A 192 4.30 10.32 -11.22
N LYS A 193 4.20 11.37 -10.41
CA LYS A 193 5.33 12.14 -9.90
C LYS A 193 6.16 11.36 -8.87
N LEU A 194 5.53 10.69 -7.91
CA LEU A 194 6.17 10.18 -6.69
C LEU A 194 6.06 8.67 -6.50
N GLY A 195 5.09 7.99 -7.14
CA GLY A 195 4.82 6.57 -6.94
C GLY A 195 5.78 5.65 -7.68
N ASP A 196 5.94 4.44 -7.18
CA ASP A 196 6.58 3.33 -7.88
C ASP A 196 5.54 2.33 -8.40
N GLY A 197 4.26 2.55 -8.03
CA GLY A 197 3.10 1.82 -8.53
C GLY A 197 1.80 2.53 -8.18
N TRP A 198 0.72 2.06 -8.80
CA TRP A 198 -0.65 2.51 -8.58
C TRP A 198 -1.51 1.33 -8.12
N LEU A 199 -2.29 1.52 -7.05
CA LEU A 199 -3.08 0.47 -6.39
C LEU A 199 -4.51 0.97 -6.13
N PRO A 200 -5.38 1.06 -7.17
CA PRO A 200 -6.79 1.40 -7.05
C PRO A 200 -7.64 0.18 -6.65
N ILE A 201 -8.87 0.46 -6.22
CA ILE A 201 -9.87 -0.56 -5.87
C ILE A 201 -11.17 -0.32 -6.64
N GLY A 202 -11.80 -1.38 -7.16
CA GLY A 202 -13.15 -1.32 -7.71
C GLY A 202 -13.28 -0.56 -9.04
N TYR A 203 -12.30 -0.66 -9.92
CA TYR A 203 -12.29 0.03 -11.21
C TYR A 203 -12.84 -0.84 -12.34
N THR A 204 -13.61 -0.22 -13.26
CA THR A 204 -13.88 -0.85 -14.57
C THR A 204 -12.64 -0.80 -15.45
N PRO A 205 -12.51 -1.67 -16.46
CA PRO A 205 -11.38 -1.65 -17.39
C PRO A 205 -11.15 -0.28 -18.04
N GLU A 206 -12.23 0.39 -18.47
CA GLU A 206 -12.17 1.69 -19.15
C GLU A 206 -11.65 2.79 -18.22
N LEU A 207 -12.14 2.84 -16.98
CA LEU A 207 -11.71 3.81 -15.98
C LEU A 207 -10.26 3.56 -15.57
N PHE A 208 -9.86 2.29 -15.46
CA PHE A 208 -8.49 1.91 -15.17
C PHE A 208 -7.55 2.36 -16.29
N GLU A 209 -7.91 2.13 -17.54
CA GLU A 209 -7.12 2.56 -18.69
C GLU A 209 -6.97 4.09 -18.76
N ASP A 210 -8.08 4.83 -18.55
CA ASP A 210 -8.06 6.30 -18.56
C ASP A 210 -7.14 6.86 -17.48
N HIS A 211 -7.26 6.39 -16.24
CA HIS A 211 -6.42 6.85 -15.14
C HIS A 211 -4.95 6.42 -15.30
N ALA A 212 -4.70 5.24 -15.84
CA ALA A 212 -3.33 4.79 -16.15
C ALA A 212 -2.66 5.72 -17.19
N LYS A 213 -3.40 6.19 -18.21
CA LYS A 213 -2.91 7.20 -19.16
C LYS A 213 -2.59 8.54 -18.48
N GLN A 214 -3.44 8.99 -17.54
CA GLN A 214 -3.17 10.21 -16.78
C GLN A 214 -1.89 10.09 -15.94
N ILE A 215 -1.65 8.94 -15.31
CA ILE A 215 -0.41 8.65 -14.57
C ILE A 215 0.79 8.67 -15.52
N GLN A 216 0.70 8.09 -16.71
CA GLN A 216 1.76 8.12 -17.70
C GLN A 216 2.12 9.55 -18.14
N VAL A 217 1.11 10.38 -18.43
CA VAL A 217 1.29 11.80 -18.74
C VAL A 217 1.99 12.53 -17.58
N SER A 218 1.62 12.23 -16.34
CA SER A 218 2.29 12.82 -15.18
C SER A 218 3.76 12.37 -15.07
N MET A 219 4.05 11.09 -15.29
CA MET A 219 5.44 10.60 -15.31
C MET A 219 6.29 11.34 -16.37
N ASP A 220 5.73 11.60 -17.56
CA ASP A 220 6.39 12.35 -18.62
C ASP A 220 6.62 13.82 -18.21
N THR A 221 5.60 14.47 -17.69
CA THR A 221 5.64 15.87 -17.23
C THR A 221 6.67 16.08 -16.13
N HIS A 222 6.88 15.11 -15.26
CA HIS A 222 7.84 15.15 -14.15
C HIS A 222 9.20 14.51 -14.51
N ASN A 223 9.47 14.30 -15.80
CA ASN A 223 10.75 13.82 -16.33
C ASN A 223 11.23 12.50 -15.69
N ARG A 224 10.30 11.57 -15.41
CA ARG A 224 10.67 10.25 -14.92
C ARG A 224 11.49 9.52 -15.99
N THR A 225 12.57 8.90 -15.57
CA THR A 225 13.44 8.13 -16.48
C THR A 225 12.69 6.94 -17.09
N GLN A 226 13.12 6.49 -18.28
CA GLN A 226 12.51 5.31 -18.91
C GLN A 226 12.56 4.08 -17.99
N LYS A 227 13.67 3.87 -17.28
CA LYS A 227 13.80 2.78 -16.30
C LYS A 227 12.76 2.84 -15.18
N GLU A 228 12.43 4.03 -14.66
CA GLU A 228 11.38 4.19 -13.65
C GLU A 228 9.99 3.89 -14.21
N LYS A 229 9.71 4.34 -15.45
CA LYS A 229 8.45 4.04 -16.15
C LYS A 229 8.31 2.55 -16.43
N ASP A 230 9.35 1.88 -16.88
CA ASP A 230 9.37 0.44 -17.16
C ASP A 230 9.18 -0.38 -15.87
N ASN A 231 9.67 0.11 -14.74
CA ASN A 231 9.53 -0.56 -13.44
C ASN A 231 8.21 -0.24 -12.73
N PHE A 232 7.48 0.81 -13.15
CA PHE A 232 6.22 1.20 -12.54
C PHE A 232 5.19 0.05 -12.60
N GLN A 233 4.52 -0.21 -11.48
CA GLN A 233 3.55 -1.29 -11.37
C GLN A 233 2.12 -0.74 -11.39
N TYR A 234 1.27 -1.35 -12.20
CA TYR A 234 -0.16 -1.12 -12.21
C TYR A 234 -0.82 -2.33 -11.55
N ALA A 235 -1.41 -2.14 -10.38
CA ALA A 235 -2.16 -3.15 -9.66
C ALA A 235 -3.62 -2.74 -9.58
N LEU A 236 -4.51 -3.70 -9.41
CA LEU A 236 -5.95 -3.47 -9.22
C LEU A 236 -6.45 -4.42 -8.15
N VAL A 237 -7.13 -3.86 -7.17
CA VAL A 237 -7.87 -4.65 -6.17
C VAL A 237 -9.29 -4.85 -6.67
N ILE A 238 -9.69 -6.11 -6.75
CA ILE A 238 -11.06 -6.52 -7.10
C ILE A 238 -11.59 -7.48 -6.05
N ASP A 239 -12.88 -7.42 -5.78
CA ASP A 239 -13.58 -8.44 -5.00
C ASP A 239 -13.89 -9.62 -5.91
N VAL A 240 -13.59 -10.84 -5.42
CA VAL A 240 -13.88 -12.09 -6.13
C VAL A 240 -14.68 -12.99 -5.20
N TYR A 241 -15.78 -13.49 -5.70
CA TYR A 241 -16.60 -14.46 -5.00
C TYR A 241 -16.58 -15.80 -5.75
N PHE A 242 -16.28 -16.88 -5.06
CA PHE A 242 -16.26 -18.23 -5.62
C PHE A 242 -17.50 -18.99 -5.17
N SER A 243 -18.28 -19.47 -6.12
CA SER A 243 -19.39 -20.40 -5.93
C SER A 243 -19.48 -21.35 -7.12
N GLU A 244 -19.99 -22.56 -6.90
CA GLU A 244 -20.36 -23.49 -7.96
C GLU A 244 -21.61 -23.02 -8.73
N ASP A 245 -22.40 -22.12 -8.12
CA ASP A 245 -23.58 -21.51 -8.71
C ASP A 245 -23.35 -20.01 -9.01
N ALA A 246 -23.47 -19.65 -10.29
CA ALA A 246 -23.30 -18.27 -10.75
C ALA A 246 -24.40 -17.33 -10.20
N GLU A 247 -25.63 -17.79 -10.02
CA GLU A 247 -26.72 -16.95 -9.45
C GLU A 247 -26.46 -16.66 -7.97
N GLU A 248 -25.98 -17.65 -7.21
CA GLU A 248 -25.54 -17.47 -5.83
C GLU A 248 -24.37 -16.47 -5.75
N SER A 249 -23.39 -16.60 -6.66
CA SER A 249 -22.27 -15.65 -6.73
C SER A 249 -22.75 -14.21 -6.91
N TRP A 250 -23.68 -13.97 -7.83
CA TRP A 250 -24.27 -12.64 -8.07
C TRP A 250 -25.10 -12.13 -6.89
N ALA A 251 -25.82 -12.99 -6.21
CA ALA A 251 -26.63 -12.62 -5.04
C ALA A 251 -25.74 -12.16 -3.87
N ASN A 252 -24.58 -12.77 -3.69
CA ASN A 252 -23.66 -12.49 -2.60
C ASN A 252 -22.71 -11.30 -2.88
N MET A 253 -22.60 -10.84 -4.14
CA MET A 253 -21.84 -9.65 -4.52
C MET A 253 -22.65 -8.34 -4.42
N LYS A 254 -23.95 -8.38 -4.17
CA LYS A 254 -24.82 -7.22 -3.97
C LYS A 254 -24.96 -6.86 -2.50
#